data_164b9c3071ed9677b52ecf570748feb2
#
_entry.id   164b9c3071ed9677b52ecf570748feb2
#
_cell.length_a   1.000
_cell.length_b   1.000
_cell.length_c   1.000
_cell.angle_alpha   90.00
_cell.angle_beta   90.00
_cell.angle_gamma   90.00
#
_symmetry.space_group_name_H-M   'P 1'
#
loop_
_entity.id
_entity.type
_entity.pdbx_description
1 polymer ?
#
loop_
_entity_poly.entity_id
_entity_poly.type
_entity_poly.pdbx_seq_one_letter_code
_entity_poly.pdbx_strand_id
1 'polypeptide(L)'
;MKQSRKKWFVAAICIIIVLALGTGGVIYYKKQEQQKKLPPTEYVQQLEKRTLDEEIQQLCDWKADWKDRSSEGLGLTTQITLGDAWKALLRKSGLQKVTVQSDIQMDKDTVTGQGTVLLNDQKAVHFNAFHDGTQKRAVGDNGGVSCLQIPELKEDYLMLETELTEALFVPMGTEVTFKSEMQKWIGMFWQKGQTVTKSREDVKPKGIADACTEYDIVYHTGEFMTNKYSMVWKKMKLYVDESDTIRGRVIELMVDNVDYSVTIVRNDTKKEYRKDISLKAADSSVTYTFKLSLTKDEKYPTLKIDVLAGKDRLFLAELSQKAIAKDQKQSLQKLRTTGEKTMTAAQKDRDKTNGKDGMEKYFWLYGNKKNTDGMTLTHYLYGVDLPAFLNNIKENCGVDLTQLAQKFDDY
;
A
#
# COMPACT_ATOMS: atom_id res chain seq x y z
N MET A 1 -7.96 8.88 26.45
CA MET A 1 -8.71 8.81 25.19
C MET A 1 -7.86 8.94 23.90
N LYS A 2 -6.71 9.65 23.90
CA LYS A 2 -5.87 9.84 22.69
C LYS A 2 -5.13 8.58 22.19
N GLN A 3 -4.74 7.65 23.07
CA GLN A 3 -4.00 6.43 22.71
C GLN A 3 -4.85 5.36 22.00
N SER A 4 -6.16 5.36 22.22
CA SER A 4 -7.12 4.45 21.56
C SER A 4 -7.25 4.73 20.06
N ARG A 5 -7.23 5.99 19.61
CA ARG A 5 -7.40 6.35 18.18
C ARG A 5 -6.24 5.93 17.29
N LYS A 6 -4.98 5.93 17.79
CA LYS A 6 -3.81 5.45 17.01
C LYS A 6 -3.85 3.93 16.79
N LYS A 7 -4.26 3.17 17.81
CA LYS A 7 -4.43 1.71 17.68
C LYS A 7 -5.52 1.34 16.67
N TRP A 8 -6.56 2.16 16.61
CA TRP A 8 -7.67 2.04 15.69
C TRP A 8 -7.25 2.12 14.21
N PHE A 9 -6.43 3.11 13.89
CA PHE A 9 -5.99 3.36 12.51
C PHE A 9 -5.10 2.21 11.99
N VAL A 10 -4.23 1.68 12.84
CA VAL A 10 -3.34 0.56 12.48
C VAL A 10 -4.11 -0.74 12.32
N ALA A 11 -5.04 -1.05 13.24
CA ALA A 11 -5.88 -2.25 13.13
C ALA A 11 -6.80 -2.19 11.89
N ALA A 12 -7.38 -1.02 11.60
CA ALA A 12 -8.19 -0.81 10.40
C ALA A 12 -7.36 -0.98 9.13
N ILE A 13 -6.15 -0.45 9.07
CA ILE A 13 -5.25 -0.62 7.93
C ILE A 13 -4.85 -2.08 7.74
N CYS A 14 -4.51 -2.82 8.80
CA CYS A 14 -4.19 -4.24 8.69
C CYS A 14 -5.39 -5.08 8.21
N ILE A 15 -6.59 -4.82 8.73
CA ILE A 15 -7.83 -5.48 8.28
C ILE A 15 -8.11 -5.13 6.81
N ILE A 16 -7.91 -3.87 6.41
CA ILE A 16 -8.14 -3.41 5.04
C ILE A 16 -7.14 -4.03 4.07
N ILE A 17 -5.87 -4.14 4.44
CA ILE A 17 -4.85 -4.79 3.61
C ILE A 17 -5.20 -6.26 3.38
N VAL A 18 -5.57 -6.98 4.43
CA VAL A 18 -6.01 -8.39 4.33
C VAL A 18 -7.28 -8.54 3.49
N LEU A 19 -8.22 -7.60 3.59
CA LEU A 19 -9.49 -7.63 2.86
C LEU A 19 -9.39 -7.01 1.45
N ALA A 20 -8.43 -6.11 1.20
CA ALA A 20 -8.24 -5.45 -0.09
C ALA A 20 -7.45 -6.31 -1.09
N LEU A 21 -6.69 -7.29 -0.60
CA LEU A 21 -5.85 -8.15 -1.43
C LEU A 21 -6.64 -9.16 -2.28
N GLY A 22 -7.97 -9.22 -2.13
CA GLY A 22 -8.79 -10.18 -2.82
C GLY A 22 -9.66 -9.62 -3.95
N THR A 23 -9.18 -9.46 -5.17
CA THR A 23 -10.02 -9.17 -6.34
C THR A 23 -9.59 -9.97 -7.54
N GLY A 24 -10.48 -10.73 -8.10
CA GLY A 24 -10.39 -11.20 -9.44
C GLY A 24 -10.94 -12.56 -9.73
N GLY A 25 -11.48 -12.75 -10.88
CA GLY A 25 -11.68 -13.81 -11.49
C GLY A 25 -12.33 -14.32 -12.59
N VAL A 26 -12.02 -14.93 -13.59
CA VAL A 26 -12.89 -15.56 -14.60
C VAL A 26 -12.30 -16.90 -15.02
N ILE A 27 -13.20 -17.89 -15.15
CA ILE A 27 -13.17 -19.12 -15.93
C ILE A 27 -13.29 -20.41 -15.10
N TYR A 28 -14.50 -21.03 -15.13
CA TYR A 28 -14.67 -22.48 -15.30
C TYR A 28 -16.15 -22.91 -15.32
N TYR A 29 -16.79 -22.94 -16.47
CA TYR A 29 -18.21 -23.31 -16.63
C TYR A 29 -18.56 -24.80 -16.40
N LYS A 30 -17.62 -25.72 -16.46
CA LYS A 30 -17.92 -27.17 -16.42
C LYS A 30 -17.91 -27.85 -15.03
N LYS A 31 -17.43 -27.21 -13.98
CA LYS A 31 -17.44 -27.73 -12.59
C LYS A 31 -18.64 -27.25 -11.76
N GLN A 32 -19.39 -26.26 -12.23
CA GLN A 32 -20.42 -25.57 -11.46
C GLN A 32 -21.61 -26.44 -11.04
N GLU A 33 -22.11 -27.30 -11.93
CA GLU A 33 -23.30 -28.14 -11.60
C GLU A 33 -23.02 -29.19 -10.52
N GLN A 34 -21.79 -29.68 -10.42
CA GLN A 34 -21.43 -30.64 -9.35
C GLN A 34 -21.21 -29.94 -8.01
N GLN A 35 -20.71 -28.71 -8.01
CA GLN A 35 -20.47 -27.95 -6.78
C GLN A 35 -21.74 -27.51 -6.07
N LYS A 36 -22.80 -27.16 -6.82
CA LYS A 36 -24.13 -26.79 -6.24
C LYS A 36 -24.83 -27.92 -5.49
N LYS A 37 -24.35 -29.16 -5.65
CA LYS A 37 -24.88 -30.36 -4.93
C LYS A 37 -24.14 -30.63 -3.61
N LEU A 38 -23.09 -29.87 -3.31
CA LEU A 38 -22.33 -30.03 -2.06
C LEU A 38 -23.13 -29.50 -0.85
N PRO A 39 -22.88 -30.05 0.35
CA PRO A 39 -23.37 -29.42 1.57
C PRO A 39 -22.93 -27.97 1.66
N PRO A 40 -23.74 -27.05 2.23
CA PRO A 40 -23.41 -25.61 2.26
C PRO A 40 -22.00 -25.28 2.79
N THR A 41 -21.53 -26.00 3.81
CA THR A 41 -20.20 -25.81 4.39
C THR A 41 -19.10 -26.14 3.37
N GLU A 42 -19.20 -27.28 2.70
CA GLU A 42 -18.18 -27.68 1.70
C GLU A 42 -18.22 -26.78 0.47
N TYR A 43 -19.42 -26.41 0.02
CA TYR A 43 -19.61 -25.49 -1.09
C TYR A 43 -18.95 -24.13 -0.82
N VAL A 44 -19.26 -23.52 0.32
CA VAL A 44 -18.71 -22.21 0.69
C VAL A 44 -17.19 -22.27 0.90
N GLN A 45 -16.67 -23.32 1.53
CA GLN A 45 -15.23 -23.51 1.68
C GLN A 45 -14.49 -23.61 0.35
N GLN A 46 -15.04 -24.38 -0.60
CA GLN A 46 -14.44 -24.49 -1.94
C GLN A 46 -14.53 -23.16 -2.70
N LEU A 47 -15.66 -22.45 -2.57
CA LEU A 47 -15.87 -21.16 -3.21
C LEU A 47 -14.89 -20.11 -2.67
N GLU A 48 -14.77 -20.00 -1.36
CA GLU A 48 -13.82 -19.06 -0.73
C GLU A 48 -12.38 -19.40 -1.09
N LYS A 49 -11.99 -20.68 -1.05
CA LYS A 49 -10.65 -21.09 -1.46
C LYS A 49 -10.36 -20.72 -2.91
N ARG A 50 -11.32 -21.00 -3.83
CA ARG A 50 -11.17 -20.64 -5.24
C ARG A 50 -11.03 -19.13 -5.42
N THR A 51 -11.93 -18.37 -4.82
CA THR A 51 -11.91 -16.91 -4.91
C THR A 51 -10.58 -16.37 -4.43
N LEU A 52 -10.05 -16.91 -3.34
CA LEU A 52 -8.75 -16.52 -2.81
C LEU A 52 -7.60 -16.87 -3.74
N ASP A 53 -7.55 -18.11 -4.25
CA ASP A 53 -6.48 -18.54 -5.15
C ASP A 53 -6.48 -17.65 -6.42
N GLU A 54 -7.66 -17.30 -6.94
CA GLU A 54 -7.82 -16.36 -8.06
C GLU A 54 -7.31 -14.96 -7.70
N GLU A 55 -7.63 -14.46 -6.53
CA GLU A 55 -7.23 -13.15 -6.03
C GLU A 55 -5.70 -13.05 -5.81
N ILE A 56 -5.09 -14.10 -5.24
CA ILE A 56 -3.63 -14.19 -5.09
C ILE A 56 -2.97 -14.24 -6.48
N GLN A 57 -3.51 -15.03 -7.40
CA GLN A 57 -2.95 -15.13 -8.74
C GLN A 57 -2.95 -13.79 -9.45
N GLN A 58 -4.03 -13.01 -9.35
CA GLN A 58 -4.09 -11.67 -9.95
C GLN A 58 -3.05 -10.70 -9.39
N LEU A 59 -2.78 -10.78 -8.08
CA LEU A 59 -1.70 -9.98 -7.48
C LEU A 59 -0.32 -10.40 -8.00
N CYS A 60 -0.11 -11.71 -8.17
CA CYS A 60 1.12 -12.23 -8.76
C CYS A 60 1.28 -11.78 -10.22
N ASP A 61 0.21 -11.87 -11.01
CA ASP A 61 0.19 -11.42 -12.40
C ASP A 61 0.43 -9.90 -12.48
N TRP A 62 -0.24 -9.11 -11.65
CA TRP A 62 -0.02 -7.67 -11.57
C TRP A 62 1.44 -7.31 -11.22
N LYS A 63 2.06 -8.07 -10.31
CA LYS A 63 3.47 -7.89 -9.95
C LYS A 63 4.40 -8.24 -11.11
N ALA A 64 4.13 -9.35 -11.83
CA ALA A 64 4.90 -9.74 -13.00
C ALA A 64 4.81 -8.67 -14.10
N ASP A 65 3.60 -8.23 -14.42
CA ASP A 65 3.33 -7.15 -15.38
C ASP A 65 4.00 -5.83 -14.97
N TRP A 66 4.00 -5.50 -13.67
CA TRP A 66 4.71 -4.33 -13.15
C TRP A 66 6.21 -4.43 -13.41
N LYS A 67 6.81 -5.60 -13.14
CA LYS A 67 8.23 -5.85 -13.37
C LYS A 67 8.58 -5.71 -14.85
N ASP A 68 7.77 -6.27 -15.73
CA ASP A 68 7.99 -6.20 -17.17
C ASP A 68 7.87 -4.75 -17.66
N ARG A 69 6.81 -4.04 -17.29
CA ARG A 69 6.62 -2.62 -17.66
C ARG A 69 7.76 -1.73 -17.14
N SER A 70 8.20 -1.94 -15.89
CA SER A 70 9.28 -1.15 -15.31
C SER A 70 10.64 -1.47 -15.93
N SER A 71 10.86 -2.67 -16.46
CA SER A 71 12.08 -2.98 -17.25
C SER A 71 12.14 -2.20 -18.55
N GLU A 72 10.99 -1.98 -19.20
CA GLU A 72 10.87 -1.14 -20.39
C GLU A 72 10.96 0.37 -20.06
N GLY A 73 10.79 0.74 -18.82
CA GLY A 73 10.68 2.10 -18.30
C GLY A 73 9.23 2.57 -18.15
N LEU A 74 8.88 2.95 -16.92
CA LEU A 74 7.54 3.23 -16.48
C LEU A 74 7.45 4.63 -15.87
N GLY A 75 6.59 5.48 -16.42
CA GLY A 75 6.18 6.74 -15.82
C GLY A 75 5.03 6.51 -14.85
N LEU A 76 5.17 7.02 -13.64
CA LEU A 76 4.18 6.94 -12.57
C LEU A 76 3.71 8.33 -12.19
N THR A 77 2.42 8.46 -11.93
CA THR A 77 1.87 9.64 -11.27
C THR A 77 1.02 9.18 -10.10
N THR A 78 1.50 9.45 -8.89
CA THR A 78 0.76 9.22 -7.64
C THR A 78 0.21 10.55 -7.17
N GLN A 79 -1.11 10.68 -7.08
CA GLN A 79 -1.78 11.89 -6.64
C GLN A 79 -2.60 11.59 -5.40
N ILE A 80 -2.43 12.39 -4.35
CA ILE A 80 -3.23 12.35 -3.12
C ILE A 80 -3.93 13.69 -2.98
N THR A 81 -5.25 13.69 -3.09
CA THR A 81 -6.10 14.86 -2.85
C THR A 81 -6.74 14.74 -1.47
N LEU A 82 -6.51 15.71 -0.61
CA LEU A 82 -7.04 15.75 0.75
C LEU A 82 -8.53 16.15 0.73
N GLY A 83 -9.32 15.49 1.54
CA GLY A 83 -10.70 15.85 1.79
C GLY A 83 -10.84 17.02 2.78
N ASP A 84 -12.05 17.54 2.94
CA ASP A 84 -12.30 18.78 3.70
C ASP A 84 -11.95 18.64 5.19
N ALA A 85 -12.08 17.45 5.78
CA ALA A 85 -11.65 17.20 7.15
C ALA A 85 -10.13 17.40 7.34
N TRP A 86 -9.33 16.90 6.40
CA TRP A 86 -7.88 17.11 6.41
C TRP A 86 -7.48 18.53 6.04
N LYS A 87 -8.18 19.14 5.07
CA LYS A 87 -7.96 20.55 4.73
C LYS A 87 -8.23 21.45 5.93
N ALA A 88 -9.28 21.17 6.72
CA ALA A 88 -9.56 21.91 7.95
C ALA A 88 -8.47 21.72 9.02
N LEU A 89 -7.98 20.47 9.20
CA LEU A 89 -6.89 20.15 10.13
C LEU A 89 -5.57 20.81 9.72
N LEU A 90 -5.26 20.78 8.42
CA LEU A 90 -4.02 21.30 7.84
C LEU A 90 -4.16 22.73 7.29
N ARG A 91 -5.21 23.43 7.65
CA ARG A 91 -5.54 24.78 7.12
C ARG A 91 -4.38 25.77 7.21
N LYS A 92 -3.61 25.73 8.30
CA LYS A 92 -2.47 26.62 8.49
C LYS A 92 -1.30 26.30 7.55
N SER A 93 -1.16 25.05 7.12
CA SER A 93 -0.12 24.64 6.18
C SER A 93 -0.48 24.95 4.72
N GLY A 94 -1.76 25.15 4.40
CA GLY A 94 -2.22 25.35 3.03
C GLY A 94 -2.20 24.10 2.14
N LEU A 95 -1.82 22.93 2.66
CA LEU A 95 -1.73 21.70 1.87
C LEU A 95 -3.11 21.15 1.52
N GLN A 96 -3.36 20.93 0.23
CA GLN A 96 -4.60 20.35 -0.30
C GLN A 96 -4.35 19.09 -1.14
N LYS A 97 -3.20 19.05 -1.82
CA LYS A 97 -2.87 18.02 -2.79
C LYS A 97 -1.37 17.77 -2.84
N VAL A 98 -1.00 16.50 -2.90
CA VAL A 98 0.38 16.04 -3.16
C VAL A 98 0.37 15.21 -4.43
N THR A 99 1.26 15.50 -5.36
CA THR A 99 1.45 14.70 -6.57
C THR A 99 2.93 14.34 -6.69
N VAL A 100 3.22 13.06 -6.86
CA VAL A 100 4.56 12.58 -7.18
C VAL A 100 4.53 12.06 -8.61
N GLN A 101 5.29 12.71 -9.48
CA GLN A 101 5.53 12.25 -10.85
C GLN A 101 6.92 11.66 -10.90
N SER A 102 7.04 10.41 -11.37
CA SER A 102 8.33 9.75 -11.44
C SER A 102 8.43 8.89 -12.69
N ASP A 103 9.63 8.82 -13.22
CA ASP A 103 10.04 7.86 -14.22
C ASP A 103 10.94 6.84 -13.53
N ILE A 104 10.66 5.56 -13.71
CA ILE A 104 11.44 4.47 -13.12
C ILE A 104 11.84 3.47 -14.20
N GLN A 105 12.99 2.83 -13.99
CA GLN A 105 13.45 1.70 -14.78
C GLN A 105 14.08 0.66 -13.85
N MET A 106 13.66 -0.60 -14.03
CA MET A 106 14.22 -1.75 -13.32
C MET A 106 15.09 -2.56 -14.27
N ASP A 107 16.23 -3.04 -13.78
CA ASP A 107 17.07 -4.00 -14.49
C ASP A 107 17.64 -4.99 -13.48
N LYS A 108 17.13 -6.22 -13.52
CA LYS A 108 17.44 -7.28 -12.55
C LYS A 108 17.22 -6.83 -11.11
N ASP A 109 18.31 -6.56 -10.41
CA ASP A 109 18.31 -6.20 -8.99
C ASP A 109 18.51 -4.69 -8.77
N THR A 110 18.55 -3.90 -9.86
CA THR A 110 18.71 -2.45 -9.77
C THR A 110 17.43 -1.72 -10.15
N VAL A 111 17.16 -0.60 -9.46
CA VAL A 111 16.07 0.31 -9.77
C VAL A 111 16.62 1.73 -9.89
N THR A 112 16.31 2.38 -10.97
CA THR A 112 16.65 3.79 -11.19
C THR A 112 15.36 4.59 -11.29
N GLY A 113 15.29 5.70 -10.59
CA GLY A 113 14.13 6.57 -10.60
C GLY A 113 14.52 8.04 -10.55
N GLN A 114 13.75 8.86 -11.22
CA GLN A 114 13.81 10.32 -11.13
C GLN A 114 12.39 10.86 -11.07
N GLY A 115 12.17 12.00 -10.43
CA GLY A 115 10.82 12.53 -10.38
C GLY A 115 10.74 13.92 -9.78
N THR A 116 9.49 14.36 -9.64
CA THR A 116 9.12 15.65 -9.10
C THR A 116 7.99 15.48 -8.11
N VAL A 117 8.10 16.10 -6.96
CA VAL A 117 7.02 16.26 -6.00
C VAL A 117 6.36 17.60 -6.23
N LEU A 118 5.05 17.60 -6.46
CA LEU A 118 4.23 18.80 -6.56
C LEU A 118 3.36 18.91 -5.32
N LEU A 119 3.29 20.11 -4.75
CA LEU A 119 2.36 20.47 -3.69
C LEU A 119 1.36 21.47 -4.27
N ASN A 120 0.07 21.20 -4.15
CA ASN A 120 -1.00 22.00 -4.75
C ASN A 120 -0.78 22.28 -6.26
N ASP A 121 -0.31 21.24 -7.00
CA ASP A 121 0.03 21.31 -8.43
C ASP A 121 1.24 22.20 -8.78
N GLN A 122 1.91 22.77 -7.79
CA GLN A 122 3.14 23.55 -7.97
C GLN A 122 4.35 22.68 -7.60
N LYS A 123 5.40 22.78 -8.39
CA LYS A 123 6.63 22.02 -8.21
C LYS A 123 7.32 22.43 -6.92
N ALA A 124 7.52 21.48 -6.02
CA ALA A 124 8.21 21.66 -4.76
C ALA A 124 9.67 21.23 -4.85
N VAL A 125 9.92 19.97 -5.22
CA VAL A 125 11.26 19.41 -5.32
C VAL A 125 11.37 18.38 -6.45
N HIS A 126 12.60 18.18 -6.95
CA HIS A 126 12.97 17.01 -7.73
C HIS A 126 13.65 15.97 -6.84
N PHE A 127 13.66 14.74 -7.30
CA PHE A 127 14.50 13.70 -6.70
C PHE A 127 15.11 12.80 -7.76
N ASN A 128 16.29 12.28 -7.44
CA ASN A 128 16.97 11.22 -8.16
C ASN A 128 17.19 10.07 -7.18
N ALA A 129 16.91 8.85 -7.60
CA ALA A 129 17.06 7.68 -6.77
C ALA A 129 17.67 6.52 -7.56
N PHE A 130 18.55 5.78 -6.90
CA PHE A 130 19.11 4.56 -7.43
C PHE A 130 19.15 3.52 -6.32
N HIS A 131 18.75 2.29 -6.61
CA HIS A 131 18.78 1.15 -5.71
C HIS A 131 19.55 0.00 -6.35
N ASP A 132 20.41 -0.65 -5.57
CA ASP A 132 21.10 -1.87 -5.95
C ASP A 132 20.85 -2.96 -4.90
N GLY A 133 20.00 -3.93 -5.25
CA GLY A 133 19.61 -5.04 -4.40
C GLY A 133 20.74 -6.04 -4.13
N THR A 134 21.84 -5.99 -4.90
CA THR A 134 22.99 -6.89 -4.71
C THR A 134 23.98 -6.38 -3.66
N GLN A 135 23.89 -5.10 -3.31
CA GLN A 135 24.78 -4.51 -2.30
C GLN A 135 24.47 -5.01 -0.91
N LYS A 136 25.54 -5.30 -0.14
CA LYS A 136 25.41 -5.72 1.25
C LYS A 136 25.14 -4.54 2.16
N ARG A 137 24.20 -4.68 3.06
CA ARG A 137 23.97 -3.73 4.15
C ARG A 137 25.03 -3.87 5.24
N ALA A 138 25.27 -2.81 5.98
CA ALA A 138 26.12 -2.85 7.16
C ALA A 138 25.45 -3.58 8.31
N VAL A 139 24.11 -3.55 8.38
CA VAL A 139 23.30 -4.18 9.43
C VAL A 139 22.17 -4.98 8.79
N GLY A 140 22.15 -6.29 9.01
CA GLY A 140 21.13 -7.20 8.49
C GLY A 140 21.51 -7.87 7.17
N ASP A 141 20.84 -9.00 6.88
CA ASP A 141 21.08 -9.77 5.67
C ASP A 141 20.15 -9.31 4.56
N ASN A 142 20.71 -9.13 3.37
CA ASN A 142 20.05 -8.97 2.06
C ASN A 142 18.92 -7.93 1.96
N GLY A 143 19.05 -6.96 1.11
CA GLY A 143 18.02 -6.00 0.79
C GLY A 143 18.56 -4.80 0.04
N GLY A 144 19.84 -4.80 -0.28
CA GLY A 144 20.48 -3.80 -1.09
C GLY A 144 20.64 -2.44 -0.38
N VAL A 145 21.15 -1.50 -1.13
CA VAL A 145 21.40 -0.13 -0.72
C VAL A 145 20.78 0.81 -1.74
N SER A 146 20.23 1.91 -1.27
CA SER A 146 19.72 2.96 -2.13
C SER A 146 20.52 4.25 -1.93
N CYS A 147 20.56 5.09 -2.95
CA CYS A 147 20.98 6.48 -2.84
C CYS A 147 19.86 7.40 -3.33
N LEU A 148 19.64 8.48 -2.59
CA LEU A 148 18.64 9.49 -2.86
C LEU A 148 19.30 10.87 -2.92
N GLN A 149 18.93 11.66 -3.91
CA GLN A 149 19.34 13.05 -4.05
C GLN A 149 18.09 13.92 -4.22
N ILE A 150 18.08 15.06 -3.55
CA ILE A 150 17.12 16.14 -3.73
C ILE A 150 17.92 17.40 -4.09
N PRO A 151 18.10 17.70 -5.39
CA PRO A 151 19.01 18.76 -5.83
C PRO A 151 18.72 20.14 -5.23
N GLU A 152 17.42 20.46 -5.00
CA GLU A 152 17.01 21.72 -4.38
C GLU A 152 17.42 21.81 -2.89
N LEU A 153 17.67 20.68 -2.25
CA LEU A 153 18.13 20.61 -0.87
C LEU A 153 19.65 20.51 -0.81
N LYS A 154 20.22 19.54 -1.53
CA LYS A 154 21.65 19.30 -1.59
C LYS A 154 22.02 18.47 -2.82
N GLU A 155 23.18 18.75 -3.43
CA GLU A 155 23.68 17.96 -4.57
C GLU A 155 24.27 16.60 -4.18
N ASP A 156 24.63 16.42 -2.90
CA ASP A 156 25.15 15.16 -2.40
C ASP A 156 24.04 14.11 -2.29
N TYR A 157 24.42 12.85 -2.45
CA TYR A 157 23.51 11.71 -2.26
C TYR A 157 23.46 11.26 -0.80
N LEU A 158 22.25 10.98 -0.32
CA LEU A 158 21.99 10.27 0.93
C LEU A 158 21.93 8.76 0.66
N MET A 159 22.75 7.97 1.36
CA MET A 159 22.76 6.52 1.29
C MET A 159 21.73 5.95 2.27
N LEU A 160 20.88 5.06 1.81
CA LEU A 160 19.78 4.52 2.59
C LEU A 160 19.90 2.99 2.72
N GLU A 161 20.02 2.50 3.95
CA GLU A 161 20.00 1.08 4.29
C GLU A 161 18.77 0.75 5.16
N THR A 162 17.59 1.21 4.77
CA THR A 162 16.37 1.03 5.55
C THR A 162 15.42 0.04 4.89
N GLU A 163 14.59 -0.65 5.68
CA GLU A 163 13.51 -1.49 5.15
C GLU A 163 12.49 -0.67 4.34
N LEU A 164 12.40 0.63 4.59
CA LEU A 164 11.54 1.54 3.85
C LEU A 164 11.93 1.64 2.38
N THR A 165 13.23 1.51 2.06
CA THR A 165 13.72 1.52 0.67
C THR A 165 13.27 0.29 -0.10
N GLU A 166 13.17 -0.88 0.54
CA GLU A 166 12.60 -2.07 -0.08
C GLU A 166 11.12 -1.88 -0.41
N ALA A 167 10.36 -1.35 0.53
CA ALA A 167 8.93 -1.11 0.34
C ALA A 167 8.64 -0.09 -0.78
N LEU A 168 9.53 0.90 -0.99
CA LEU A 168 9.37 1.91 -2.03
C LEU A 168 9.77 1.42 -3.42
N PHE A 169 10.82 0.58 -3.53
CA PHE A 169 11.40 0.19 -4.81
C PHE A 169 11.16 -1.27 -5.19
N VAL A 170 10.92 -2.15 -4.20
CA VAL A 170 10.65 -3.57 -4.42
C VAL A 170 9.30 -3.90 -3.78
N PRO A 171 8.19 -3.69 -4.47
CA PRO A 171 6.89 -4.00 -3.90
C PRO A 171 6.77 -5.51 -3.65
N MET A 172 6.64 -5.85 -2.36
CA MET A 172 6.31 -7.17 -1.79
C MET A 172 7.33 -8.29 -2.11
N GLY A 173 7.77 -9.01 -1.08
CA GLY A 173 8.69 -10.14 -1.10
C GLY A 173 8.51 -11.15 -2.26
N THR A 174 9.21 -12.26 -2.25
CA THR A 174 9.10 -13.25 -3.32
C THR A 174 7.65 -13.75 -3.44
N GLU A 175 7.20 -14.01 -4.66
CA GLU A 175 5.85 -14.50 -4.98
C GLU A 175 5.44 -15.71 -4.11
N VAL A 176 6.38 -16.64 -3.89
CA VAL A 176 6.17 -17.84 -3.08
C VAL A 176 5.88 -17.50 -1.61
N THR A 177 6.62 -16.54 -1.04
CA THR A 177 6.44 -16.13 0.36
C THR A 177 5.08 -15.45 0.55
N PHE A 178 4.71 -14.55 -0.35
CA PHE A 178 3.43 -13.85 -0.31
C PHE A 178 2.26 -14.84 -0.40
N LYS A 179 2.28 -15.75 -1.39
CA LYS A 179 1.24 -16.76 -1.58
C LYS A 179 1.11 -17.67 -0.36
N SER A 180 2.22 -18.16 0.18
CA SER A 180 2.23 -19.05 1.35
C SER A 180 1.71 -18.35 2.61
N GLU A 181 2.11 -17.12 2.86
CA GLU A 181 1.63 -16.34 4.00
C GLU A 181 0.12 -16.03 3.88
N MET A 182 -0.35 -15.63 2.70
CA MET A 182 -1.78 -15.40 2.47
C MET A 182 -2.59 -16.68 2.66
N GLN A 183 -2.14 -17.81 2.11
CA GLN A 183 -2.82 -19.10 2.31
C GLN A 183 -2.84 -19.52 3.78
N LYS A 184 -1.77 -19.27 4.52
CA LYS A 184 -1.69 -19.51 5.96
C LYS A 184 -2.67 -18.63 6.75
N TRP A 185 -2.70 -17.31 6.45
CA TRP A 185 -3.65 -16.38 7.06
C TRP A 185 -5.09 -16.81 6.84
N ILE A 186 -5.44 -17.25 5.66
CA ILE A 186 -6.81 -17.64 5.32
C ILE A 186 -7.14 -19.04 5.82
N GLY A 187 -6.18 -19.96 5.84
CA GLY A 187 -6.34 -21.24 6.51
C GLY A 187 -6.72 -21.09 7.99
N MET A 188 -6.27 -20.02 8.66
CA MET A 188 -6.68 -19.69 10.02
C MET A 188 -8.15 -19.24 10.12
N PHE A 189 -8.75 -18.66 9.08
CA PHE A 189 -10.16 -18.29 9.07
C PHE A 189 -11.09 -19.49 8.85
N TRP A 190 -10.60 -20.59 8.23
CA TRP A 190 -11.34 -21.82 7.99
C TRP A 190 -11.02 -22.90 9.02
N GLN A 191 -10.94 -22.52 10.31
CA GLN A 191 -10.69 -23.47 11.38
C GLN A 191 -11.91 -24.39 11.60
N LYS A 192 -11.63 -25.57 12.20
CA LYS A 192 -12.67 -26.53 12.58
C LYS A 192 -13.71 -25.86 13.48
N GLY A 193 -15.00 -26.10 13.21
CA GLY A 193 -16.08 -25.63 14.07
C GLY A 193 -16.94 -24.51 13.49
N GLN A 194 -16.93 -24.29 12.18
CA GLN A 194 -17.86 -23.37 11.52
C GLN A 194 -19.17 -24.07 11.16
N THR A 195 -20.26 -23.35 11.30
CA THR A 195 -21.57 -23.75 10.76
C THR A 195 -21.93 -22.83 9.62
N VAL A 196 -22.23 -23.43 8.46
CA VAL A 196 -22.68 -22.68 7.27
C VAL A 196 -24.11 -23.11 6.95
N THR A 197 -24.99 -22.13 6.83
CA THR A 197 -26.39 -22.32 6.48
C THR A 197 -26.75 -21.49 5.27
N LYS A 198 -27.36 -22.09 4.26
CA LYS A 198 -28.00 -21.34 3.18
C LYS A 198 -29.27 -20.71 3.73
N SER A 199 -29.30 -19.38 3.85
CA SER A 199 -30.37 -18.69 4.57
C SER A 199 -31.46 -18.15 3.67
N ARG A 200 -31.10 -17.55 2.53
CA ARG A 200 -32.06 -16.96 1.59
C ARG A 200 -31.55 -17.01 0.15
N GLU A 201 -32.51 -17.08 -0.79
CA GLU A 201 -32.24 -16.98 -2.24
C GLU A 201 -32.80 -15.67 -2.79
N ASP A 202 -32.32 -15.26 -3.93
CA ASP A 202 -32.75 -14.07 -4.70
C ASP A 202 -32.76 -12.76 -3.90
N VAL A 203 -31.85 -12.64 -2.92
CA VAL A 203 -31.70 -11.40 -2.16
C VAL A 203 -30.92 -10.36 -2.97
N LYS A 204 -31.27 -9.08 -2.80
CA LYS A 204 -30.54 -7.93 -3.33
C LYS A 204 -29.94 -7.13 -2.18
N PRO A 205 -28.73 -7.47 -1.73
CA PRO A 205 -28.10 -6.74 -0.63
C PRO A 205 -27.79 -5.30 -1.03
N LYS A 206 -27.76 -4.40 -0.05
CA LYS A 206 -27.43 -3.00 -0.29
C LYS A 206 -26.07 -2.85 -0.97
N GLY A 207 -26.04 -2.18 -2.10
CA GLY A 207 -24.82 -1.92 -2.87
C GLY A 207 -24.42 -3.04 -3.83
N ILE A 208 -25.19 -4.14 -3.92
CA ILE A 208 -25.00 -5.23 -4.87
C ILE A 208 -26.13 -5.17 -5.89
N ALA A 209 -25.79 -5.10 -7.18
CA ALA A 209 -26.80 -5.02 -8.24
C ALA A 209 -27.42 -6.37 -8.56
N ASP A 210 -26.64 -7.44 -8.44
CA ASP A 210 -27.03 -8.79 -8.80
C ASP A 210 -27.90 -9.45 -7.71
N ALA A 211 -28.82 -10.32 -8.11
CA ALA A 211 -29.50 -11.22 -7.18
C ALA A 211 -28.49 -12.24 -6.64
N CYS A 212 -28.54 -12.52 -5.36
CA CYS A 212 -27.59 -13.40 -4.68
C CYS A 212 -28.29 -14.44 -3.81
N THR A 213 -27.61 -15.55 -3.60
CA THR A 213 -27.88 -16.47 -2.49
C THR A 213 -27.10 -16.01 -1.27
N GLU A 214 -27.78 -15.91 -0.12
CA GLU A 214 -27.17 -15.55 1.17
C GLU A 214 -26.80 -16.82 1.95
N TYR A 215 -25.57 -16.87 2.46
CA TYR A 215 -25.09 -17.89 3.38
C TYR A 215 -24.73 -17.24 4.71
N ASP A 216 -25.24 -17.79 5.80
CA ASP A 216 -24.84 -17.43 7.17
C ASP A 216 -23.74 -18.36 7.65
N ILE A 217 -22.64 -17.79 8.13
CA ILE A 217 -21.47 -18.50 8.65
C ILE A 217 -21.25 -18.08 10.09
N VAL A 218 -21.28 -19.04 11.01
CA VAL A 218 -21.05 -18.84 12.44
C VAL A 218 -19.72 -19.48 12.82
N TYR A 219 -18.86 -18.71 13.47
CA TYR A 219 -17.54 -19.14 13.93
C TYR A 219 -17.64 -19.59 15.39
N HIS A 220 -17.29 -20.84 15.69
CA HIS A 220 -17.36 -21.39 17.05
C HIS A 220 -16.05 -21.24 17.84
N THR A 221 -14.93 -21.11 17.12
CA THR A 221 -13.58 -20.97 17.68
C THR A 221 -12.78 -19.98 16.86
N GLY A 222 -13.22 -18.74 16.83
CA GLY A 222 -12.64 -17.72 15.94
C GLY A 222 -11.73 -16.71 16.66
N GLU A 223 -11.11 -17.10 17.80
CA GLU A 223 -10.18 -16.21 18.47
C GLU A 223 -8.82 -16.23 17.79
N PHE A 224 -8.37 -15.07 17.35
CA PHE A 224 -7.06 -14.85 16.79
C PHE A 224 -6.29 -13.88 17.69
N MET A 225 -5.25 -14.39 18.35
CA MET A 225 -4.39 -13.58 19.21
C MET A 225 -3.08 -13.27 18.48
N THR A 226 -2.78 -11.99 18.33
CA THR A 226 -1.43 -11.52 18.05
C THR A 226 -0.80 -11.02 19.34
N ASN A 227 0.52 -10.81 19.38
CA ASN A 227 1.21 -10.23 20.53
C ASN A 227 0.68 -8.83 20.92
N LYS A 228 -0.19 -8.23 20.13
CA LYS A 228 -0.71 -6.87 20.33
C LYS A 228 -2.24 -6.76 20.35
N TYR A 229 -2.97 -7.69 19.75
CA TYR A 229 -4.43 -7.57 19.58
C TYR A 229 -5.12 -8.94 19.73
N SER A 230 -6.27 -8.93 20.42
CA SER A 230 -7.21 -10.05 20.41
C SER A 230 -8.29 -9.76 19.37
N MET A 231 -8.51 -10.68 18.43
CA MET A 231 -9.56 -10.59 17.43
C MET A 231 -10.41 -11.85 17.47
N VAL A 232 -11.71 -11.68 17.60
CA VAL A 232 -12.69 -12.77 17.62
C VAL A 232 -13.66 -12.61 16.45
N TRP A 233 -13.69 -13.59 15.57
CA TRP A 233 -14.69 -13.67 14.51
C TRP A 233 -15.98 -14.25 15.06
N LYS A 234 -17.10 -13.54 14.91
CA LYS A 234 -18.42 -13.95 15.41
C LYS A 234 -19.24 -14.61 14.32
N LYS A 235 -19.53 -13.89 13.28
CA LYS A 235 -20.32 -14.39 12.14
C LYS A 235 -19.99 -13.64 10.86
N MET A 236 -20.32 -14.25 9.73
CA MET A 236 -20.24 -13.64 8.42
C MET A 236 -21.48 -13.98 7.60
N LYS A 237 -21.99 -13.01 6.84
CA LYS A 237 -22.92 -13.23 5.74
C LYS A 237 -22.16 -13.17 4.43
N LEU A 238 -22.36 -14.17 3.59
CA LEU A 238 -21.74 -14.26 2.27
C LEU A 238 -22.84 -14.17 1.21
N TYR A 239 -22.64 -13.33 0.22
CA TYR A 239 -23.55 -13.14 -0.91
C TYR A 239 -22.92 -13.64 -2.19
N VAL A 240 -23.52 -14.64 -2.81
CA VAL A 240 -23.03 -15.33 -4.00
C VAL A 240 -24.04 -15.18 -5.11
N ASP A 241 -23.64 -14.72 -6.29
CA ASP A 241 -24.50 -14.61 -7.46
C ASP A 241 -24.71 -15.94 -8.18
N GLU A 242 -25.54 -15.95 -9.22
CA GLU A 242 -25.84 -17.13 -10.03
C GLU A 242 -24.60 -17.72 -10.73
N SER A 243 -23.56 -16.92 -10.95
CA SER A 243 -22.30 -17.34 -11.56
C SER A 243 -21.27 -17.89 -10.54
N ASP A 244 -21.68 -18.16 -9.31
CA ASP A 244 -20.81 -18.57 -8.19
C ASP A 244 -19.71 -17.55 -7.89
N THR A 245 -20.01 -16.26 -8.12
CA THR A 245 -19.11 -15.16 -7.75
C THR A 245 -19.51 -14.57 -6.41
N ILE A 246 -18.57 -14.42 -5.50
CA ILE A 246 -18.80 -13.73 -4.23
C ILE A 246 -18.91 -12.22 -4.52
N ARG A 247 -20.12 -11.68 -4.34
CA ARG A 247 -20.44 -10.26 -4.54
C ARG A 247 -20.33 -9.45 -3.27
N GLY A 248 -20.48 -10.07 -2.11
CA GLY A 248 -20.36 -9.35 -0.87
C GLY A 248 -20.15 -10.21 0.35
N ARG A 249 -19.62 -9.56 1.39
CA ARG A 249 -19.47 -10.14 2.73
C ARG A 249 -19.87 -9.09 3.76
N VAL A 250 -20.58 -9.52 4.79
CA VAL A 250 -20.80 -8.74 6.02
C VAL A 250 -20.22 -9.54 7.17
N ILE A 251 -19.17 -9.04 7.77
CA ILE A 251 -18.39 -9.73 8.80
C ILE A 251 -18.61 -9.00 10.11
N GLU A 252 -19.01 -9.73 11.14
CA GLU A 252 -19.08 -9.27 12.52
C GLU A 252 -17.90 -9.85 13.30
N LEU A 253 -17.09 -8.98 13.87
CA LEU A 253 -15.90 -9.36 14.62
C LEU A 253 -15.71 -8.43 15.83
N MET A 254 -14.94 -8.88 16.80
CA MET A 254 -14.57 -8.10 17.97
C MET A 254 -13.05 -7.96 18.01
N VAL A 255 -12.57 -6.74 18.22
CA VAL A 255 -11.13 -6.46 18.38
C VAL A 255 -10.96 -5.69 19.69
N ASP A 256 -10.14 -6.18 20.60
CA ASP A 256 -9.88 -5.57 21.91
C ASP A 256 -11.17 -5.17 22.64
N ASN A 257 -12.16 -6.08 22.65
CA ASN A 257 -13.49 -5.91 23.26
C ASN A 257 -14.40 -4.85 22.61
N VAL A 258 -14.08 -4.39 21.41
CA VAL A 258 -14.98 -3.53 20.63
C VAL A 258 -15.53 -4.31 19.45
N ASP A 259 -16.84 -4.29 19.29
CA ASP A 259 -17.52 -4.93 18.15
C ASP A 259 -17.43 -4.08 16.90
N TYR A 260 -17.15 -4.75 15.77
CA TYR A 260 -17.05 -4.17 14.45
C TYR A 260 -17.91 -4.89 13.45
N SER A 261 -18.46 -4.15 12.51
CA SER A 261 -19.07 -4.67 11.30
C SER A 261 -18.24 -4.22 10.10
N VAL A 262 -17.77 -5.18 9.31
CA VAL A 262 -17.06 -4.94 8.05
C VAL A 262 -17.94 -5.41 6.92
N THR A 263 -18.29 -4.50 6.01
CA THR A 263 -19.04 -4.83 4.79
C THR A 263 -18.12 -4.68 3.59
N ILE A 264 -18.04 -5.73 2.78
CA ILE A 264 -17.26 -5.75 1.55
C ILE A 264 -18.24 -5.98 0.41
N VAL A 265 -18.23 -5.11 -0.59
CA VAL A 265 -19.06 -5.21 -1.79
C VAL A 265 -18.19 -5.16 -3.02
N ARG A 266 -18.37 -6.13 -3.91
CA ARG A 266 -17.70 -6.20 -5.20
C ARG A 266 -18.64 -5.71 -6.29
N ASN A 267 -18.28 -4.58 -6.91
CA ASN A 267 -19.07 -3.91 -7.95
C ASN A 267 -18.25 -3.79 -9.25
N ASP A 268 -17.75 -4.91 -9.75
CA ASP A 268 -16.99 -4.92 -10.99
C ASP A 268 -17.84 -4.44 -12.16
N THR A 269 -17.22 -3.63 -13.01
CA THR A 269 -17.78 -3.25 -14.30
C THR A 269 -17.01 -3.94 -15.44
N LYS A 270 -17.42 -3.74 -16.69
CA LYS A 270 -16.64 -4.21 -17.84
C LYS A 270 -15.25 -3.58 -17.92
N LYS A 271 -15.08 -2.36 -17.36
CA LYS A 271 -13.83 -1.57 -17.46
C LYS A 271 -13.03 -1.54 -16.18
N GLU A 272 -13.61 -1.85 -15.03
CA GLU A 272 -12.98 -1.69 -13.72
C GLU A 272 -13.28 -2.85 -12.80
N TYR A 273 -12.26 -3.31 -12.07
CA TYR A 273 -12.44 -4.02 -10.81
C TYR A 273 -12.79 -2.99 -9.75
N ARG A 274 -13.86 -3.23 -9.00
CA ARG A 274 -14.28 -2.29 -7.97
C ARG A 274 -14.70 -3.01 -6.70
N LYS A 275 -14.14 -2.56 -5.57
CA LYS A 275 -14.45 -3.07 -4.24
C LYS A 275 -14.69 -1.89 -3.29
N ASP A 276 -15.83 -1.91 -2.62
CA ASP A 276 -16.19 -0.97 -1.56
C ASP A 276 -16.10 -1.71 -0.22
N ILE A 277 -15.27 -1.24 0.71
CA ILE A 277 -15.07 -1.81 2.05
C ILE A 277 -15.54 -0.78 3.06
N SER A 278 -16.53 -1.12 3.87
CA SER A 278 -17.04 -0.26 4.94
C SER A 278 -16.75 -0.88 6.29
N LEU A 279 -16.20 -0.09 7.21
CA LEU A 279 -15.89 -0.45 8.58
C LEU A 279 -16.67 0.43 9.54
N LYS A 280 -17.42 -0.19 10.46
CA LYS A 280 -18.16 0.50 11.51
C LYS A 280 -17.92 -0.17 12.84
N ALA A 281 -17.53 0.59 13.87
CA ALA A 281 -17.54 0.12 15.24
C ALA A 281 -18.91 0.29 15.87
N ALA A 282 -19.24 -0.57 16.82
CA ALA A 282 -20.53 -0.53 17.53
C ALA A 282 -20.70 0.76 18.34
N ASP A 283 -19.59 1.27 18.90
CA ASP A 283 -19.54 2.49 19.72
C ASP A 283 -19.35 3.78 18.90
N SER A 284 -19.34 3.68 17.56
CA SER A 284 -19.12 4.82 16.66
C SER A 284 -20.35 5.12 15.80
N SER A 285 -20.68 6.39 15.67
CA SER A 285 -21.65 6.88 14.70
C SER A 285 -21.07 6.97 13.27
N VAL A 286 -19.75 6.93 13.13
CA VAL A 286 -19.04 7.10 11.86
C VAL A 286 -18.73 5.74 11.24
N THR A 287 -19.09 5.60 9.96
CA THR A 287 -18.66 4.47 9.11
C THR A 287 -17.51 4.96 8.23
N TYR A 288 -16.38 4.25 8.26
CA TYR A 288 -15.29 4.48 7.30
C TYR A 288 -15.51 3.64 6.07
N THR A 289 -15.38 4.23 4.89
CA THR A 289 -15.54 3.53 3.61
C THR A 289 -14.31 3.73 2.75
N PHE A 290 -13.77 2.63 2.22
CA PHE A 290 -12.65 2.57 1.30
C PHE A 290 -13.19 2.05 -0.02
N LYS A 291 -13.14 2.88 -1.07
CA LYS A 291 -13.53 2.50 -2.43
C LYS A 291 -12.26 2.29 -3.24
N LEU A 292 -12.04 1.05 -3.63
CA LEU A 292 -10.91 0.64 -4.44
C LEU A 292 -11.39 0.43 -5.88
N SER A 293 -10.68 0.98 -6.86
CA SER A 293 -10.92 0.63 -8.27
C SER A 293 -9.60 0.49 -9.02
N LEU A 294 -9.58 -0.48 -9.95
CA LEU A 294 -8.47 -0.76 -10.84
C LEU A 294 -9.02 -0.95 -12.25
N THR A 295 -8.47 -0.23 -13.23
CA THR A 295 -8.86 -0.41 -14.64
C THR A 295 -8.46 -1.79 -15.15
N LYS A 296 -9.36 -2.41 -15.95
CA LYS A 296 -9.16 -3.73 -16.59
C LYS A 296 -8.55 -3.57 -17.97
N ASP A 297 -7.87 -4.61 -18.40
CA ASP A 297 -7.41 -4.79 -19.77
C ASP A 297 -6.60 -3.62 -20.36
N GLU A 298 -6.00 -2.81 -19.50
CA GLU A 298 -5.13 -1.72 -19.90
C GLU A 298 -3.67 -2.10 -19.65
N LYS A 299 -2.80 -1.84 -20.64
CA LYS A 299 -1.34 -2.02 -20.47
C LYS A 299 -0.81 -1.20 -19.29
N TYR A 300 -1.42 -0.06 -18.99
CA TYR A 300 -1.05 0.85 -17.91
C TYR A 300 -2.26 1.13 -17.02
N PRO A 301 -2.59 0.21 -16.11
CA PRO A 301 -3.78 0.34 -15.28
C PRO A 301 -3.69 1.52 -14.30
N THR A 302 -4.85 2.12 -14.03
CA THR A 302 -5.00 3.16 -13.00
C THR A 302 -5.63 2.54 -11.76
N LEU A 303 -4.99 2.74 -10.59
CA LEU A 303 -5.51 2.38 -9.28
C LEU A 303 -6.04 3.64 -8.58
N LYS A 304 -7.27 3.57 -8.03
CA LYS A 304 -7.84 4.64 -7.20
C LYS A 304 -8.26 4.10 -5.85
N ILE A 305 -8.00 4.88 -4.82
CA ILE A 305 -8.40 4.61 -3.43
C ILE A 305 -9.10 5.87 -2.89
N ASP A 306 -10.42 5.80 -2.70
CA ASP A 306 -11.21 6.89 -2.13
C ASP A 306 -11.61 6.53 -0.70
N VAL A 307 -11.19 7.31 0.27
CA VAL A 307 -11.42 7.05 1.71
C VAL A 307 -12.36 8.10 2.27
N LEU A 308 -13.48 7.61 2.85
CA LEU A 308 -14.54 8.44 3.41
C LEU A 308 -14.74 8.13 4.89
N ALA A 309 -15.14 9.14 5.66
CA ALA A 309 -15.68 9.03 7.02
C ALA A 309 -17.13 9.53 7.01
N GLY A 310 -18.10 8.62 7.03
CA GLY A 310 -19.49 8.94 6.75
C GLY A 310 -19.69 9.41 5.32
N LYS A 311 -20.03 10.68 5.13
CA LYS A 311 -20.17 11.32 3.82
C LYS A 311 -18.93 12.13 3.43
N ASP A 312 -18.06 12.40 4.37
CA ASP A 312 -16.92 13.29 4.18
C ASP A 312 -15.73 12.50 3.63
N ARG A 313 -15.18 12.97 2.52
CA ARG A 313 -13.95 12.39 1.98
C ARG A 313 -12.78 12.75 2.89
N LEU A 314 -12.01 11.73 3.30
CA LEU A 314 -10.73 11.93 3.97
C LEU A 314 -9.65 12.22 2.94
N PHE A 315 -9.48 11.35 1.96
CA PHE A 315 -8.58 11.57 0.84
C PHE A 315 -8.96 10.70 -0.37
N LEU A 316 -8.52 11.13 -1.54
CA LEU A 316 -8.51 10.35 -2.78
C LEU A 316 -7.05 10.17 -3.21
N ALA A 317 -6.60 8.91 -3.29
CA ALA A 317 -5.32 8.56 -3.88
C ALA A 317 -5.55 7.95 -5.27
N GLU A 318 -4.77 8.38 -6.24
CA GLU A 318 -4.79 7.88 -7.62
C GLU A 318 -3.36 7.59 -8.07
N LEU A 319 -3.12 6.36 -8.54
CA LEU A 319 -1.88 5.95 -9.16
C LEU A 319 -2.15 5.64 -10.63
N SER A 320 -1.62 6.45 -11.51
CA SER A 320 -1.65 6.24 -12.95
C SER A 320 -0.28 5.88 -13.51
N GLN A 321 -0.26 5.14 -14.60
CA GLN A 321 0.93 4.61 -15.23
C GLN A 321 0.96 4.98 -16.70
N LYS A 322 2.15 5.11 -17.29
CA LYS A 322 2.37 5.32 -18.72
C LYS A 322 3.75 4.84 -19.16
N ALA A 323 3.92 4.59 -20.45
CA ALA A 323 5.26 4.42 -21.00
C ALA A 323 6.05 5.73 -20.90
N ILE A 324 7.35 5.63 -20.67
CA ILE A 324 8.24 6.78 -20.72
C ILE A 324 8.80 6.99 -22.14
N ALA A 325 9.09 8.23 -22.47
CA ALA A 325 9.67 8.60 -23.75
C ALA A 325 11.16 8.20 -23.85
N LYS A 326 11.70 8.22 -25.07
CA LYS A 326 13.10 7.81 -25.33
C LYS A 326 14.13 8.67 -24.60
N ASP A 327 13.91 9.98 -24.54
CA ASP A 327 14.77 10.93 -23.82
C ASP A 327 14.74 10.69 -22.31
N GLN A 328 13.57 10.35 -21.74
CA GLN A 328 13.44 9.95 -20.34
C GLN A 328 14.24 8.67 -20.06
N LYS A 329 14.16 7.66 -20.95
CA LYS A 329 14.99 6.44 -20.82
C LYS A 329 16.48 6.75 -20.84
N GLN A 330 16.92 7.66 -21.70
CA GLN A 330 18.32 8.10 -21.74
C GLN A 330 18.74 8.82 -20.48
N SER A 331 17.86 9.64 -19.91
CA SER A 331 18.09 10.30 -18.62
C SER A 331 18.26 9.28 -17.49
N LEU A 332 17.37 8.29 -17.39
CA LEU A 332 17.47 7.21 -16.40
C LEU A 332 18.76 6.39 -16.58
N GLN A 333 19.20 6.13 -17.79
CA GLN A 333 20.45 5.41 -18.04
C GLN A 333 21.68 6.21 -17.57
N LYS A 334 21.68 7.52 -17.77
CA LYS A 334 22.74 8.40 -17.22
C LYS A 334 22.72 8.41 -15.69
N LEU A 335 21.53 8.54 -15.11
CA LEU A 335 21.33 8.51 -13.67
C LEU A 335 21.78 7.17 -13.07
N ARG A 336 21.47 6.05 -13.71
CA ARG A 336 21.93 4.72 -13.32
C ARG A 336 23.47 4.69 -13.25
N THR A 337 24.14 5.11 -14.31
CA THR A 337 25.61 5.14 -14.36
C THR A 337 26.21 6.00 -13.25
N THR A 338 25.56 7.13 -12.93
CA THR A 338 25.97 8.01 -11.84
C THR A 338 25.73 7.34 -10.47
N GLY A 339 24.56 6.73 -10.28
CA GLY A 339 24.19 6.00 -9.06
C GLY A 339 25.14 4.84 -8.76
N GLU A 340 25.46 4.02 -9.76
CA GLU A 340 26.42 2.90 -9.66
C GLU A 340 27.81 3.40 -9.22
N LYS A 341 28.31 4.49 -9.82
CA LYS A 341 29.59 5.11 -9.45
C LYS A 341 29.56 5.65 -8.03
N THR A 342 28.51 6.37 -7.67
CA THR A 342 28.32 6.94 -6.34
C THR A 342 28.26 5.86 -5.28
N MET A 343 27.46 4.80 -5.53
CA MET A 343 27.32 3.66 -4.64
C MET A 343 28.65 2.96 -4.42
N THR A 344 29.39 2.68 -5.49
CA THR A 344 30.72 2.04 -5.42
C THR A 344 31.72 2.89 -4.62
N ALA A 345 31.69 4.22 -4.81
CA ALA A 345 32.55 5.14 -4.07
C ALA A 345 32.18 5.19 -2.58
N ALA A 346 30.89 5.25 -2.27
CA ALA A 346 30.39 5.26 -0.90
C ALA A 346 30.73 3.96 -0.14
N GLN A 347 30.58 2.79 -0.79
CA GLN A 347 30.99 1.50 -0.20
C GLN A 347 32.49 1.46 0.10
N LYS A 348 33.34 1.88 -0.83
CA LYS A 348 34.80 1.96 -0.62
C LYS A 348 35.18 2.90 0.50
N ASP A 349 34.48 4.01 0.63
CA ASP A 349 34.71 4.98 1.71
C ASP A 349 34.35 4.38 3.06
N ARG A 350 33.18 3.74 3.16
CA ARG A 350 32.72 3.02 4.34
C ARG A 350 33.68 1.90 4.77
N ASP A 351 34.15 1.09 3.81
CA ASP A 351 35.09 0.01 4.09
C ASP A 351 36.43 0.51 4.66
N LYS A 352 36.91 1.67 4.18
CA LYS A 352 38.14 2.31 4.68
C LYS A 352 37.97 2.87 6.09
N THR A 353 36.81 3.42 6.41
CA THR A 353 36.52 4.02 7.71
C THR A 353 36.10 2.98 8.74
N ASN A 354 35.93 1.71 8.35
CA ASN A 354 35.38 0.63 9.17
C ASN A 354 34.02 0.99 9.79
N GLY A 355 33.21 1.76 9.08
CA GLY A 355 31.88 2.20 9.52
C GLY A 355 31.92 3.14 10.73
N LYS A 356 33.00 3.89 10.95
CA LYS A 356 33.06 4.91 12.00
C LYS A 356 32.25 6.13 11.57
N ASP A 357 31.12 6.34 12.21
CA ASP A 357 30.26 7.48 11.96
C ASP A 357 31.04 8.82 12.13
N GLY A 358 30.84 9.73 11.20
CA GLY A 358 31.49 11.05 11.19
C GLY A 358 32.86 11.10 10.52
N MET A 359 33.40 9.99 10.04
CA MET A 359 34.64 9.94 9.25
C MET A 359 34.36 9.57 7.78
N GLU A 360 33.12 9.19 7.44
CA GLU A 360 32.70 8.84 6.10
C GLU A 360 32.41 10.09 5.28
N LYS A 361 32.84 10.05 4.02
CA LYS A 361 32.56 11.14 3.07
C LYS A 361 31.09 11.18 2.67
N TYR A 362 30.41 10.01 2.68
CA TYR A 362 29.04 9.85 2.28
C TYR A 362 28.11 9.76 3.49
N PHE A 363 26.88 10.24 3.32
CA PHE A 363 25.88 10.28 4.39
C PHE A 363 25.06 8.99 4.38
N TRP A 364 25.19 8.17 5.43
CA TRP A 364 24.52 6.87 5.57
C TRP A 364 23.39 6.93 6.58
N LEU A 365 22.20 6.50 6.18
CA LEU A 365 21.04 6.34 7.04
C LEU A 365 20.74 4.84 7.25
N TYR A 366 20.86 4.37 8.49
CA TYR A 366 20.72 2.96 8.87
C TYR A 366 19.42 2.71 9.63
N GLY A 367 18.55 1.85 9.14
CA GLY A 367 17.20 1.63 9.69
C GLY A 367 17.12 1.04 11.10
N ASN A 368 18.21 0.43 11.63
CA ASN A 368 18.19 -0.29 12.89
C ASN A 368 19.16 0.23 13.96
N LYS A 369 19.89 1.29 13.72
CA LYS A 369 20.78 1.89 14.73
C LYS A 369 20.04 2.99 15.50
N LYS A 370 19.70 2.73 16.76
CA LYS A 370 19.15 3.74 17.66
C LYS A 370 20.13 4.92 17.77
N ASN A 371 19.65 6.14 17.45
CA ASN A 371 20.31 7.45 17.57
C ASN A 371 21.37 7.83 16.52
N THR A 372 21.74 7.00 15.55
CA THR A 372 22.66 7.40 14.48
C THR A 372 21.95 8.08 13.31
N ASP A 373 20.71 7.68 13.03
CA ASP A 373 19.94 8.22 11.90
C ASP A 373 19.67 9.71 12.01
N GLY A 374 19.35 10.20 13.21
CA GLY A 374 19.19 11.63 13.44
C GLY A 374 20.47 12.44 13.27
N MET A 375 21.61 11.90 13.70
CA MET A 375 22.91 12.53 13.49
C MET A 375 23.28 12.56 12.02
N THR A 376 23.09 11.47 11.29
CA THR A 376 23.35 11.38 9.84
C THR A 376 22.50 12.38 9.07
N LEU A 377 21.22 12.49 9.37
CA LEU A 377 20.33 13.46 8.73
C LEU A 377 20.75 14.90 9.06
N THR A 378 21.13 15.17 10.30
CA THR A 378 21.64 16.49 10.71
C THR A 378 22.94 16.82 9.97
N HIS A 379 23.87 15.87 9.82
CA HIS A 379 25.10 16.07 9.05
C HIS A 379 24.81 16.26 7.56
N TYR A 380 23.87 15.49 6.99
CA TYR A 380 23.46 15.65 5.61
C TYR A 380 22.91 17.06 5.35
N LEU A 381 22.13 17.57 6.29
CA LEU A 381 21.56 18.93 6.21
C LEU A 381 22.55 20.05 6.59
N TYR A 382 23.76 19.69 7.06
CA TYR A 382 24.78 20.72 7.42
C TYR A 382 25.18 21.54 6.19
N GLY A 383 25.12 22.84 6.35
CA GLY A 383 25.38 23.80 5.27
C GLY A 383 24.19 24.05 4.34
N VAL A 384 23.06 23.37 4.55
CA VAL A 384 21.79 23.66 3.87
C VAL A 384 21.11 24.82 4.59
N ASP A 385 20.72 25.85 3.83
CA ASP A 385 19.82 26.91 4.34
C ASP A 385 18.38 26.37 4.35
N LEU A 386 18.09 25.53 5.36
CA LEU A 386 16.77 24.90 5.50
C LEU A 386 15.63 25.93 5.62
N PRO A 387 15.77 27.04 6.35
CA PRO A 387 14.77 28.10 6.34
C PRO A 387 14.49 28.68 4.96
N ALA A 388 15.52 28.99 4.17
CA ALA A 388 15.35 29.48 2.80
C ALA A 388 14.68 28.43 1.89
N PHE A 389 15.08 27.16 2.00
CA PHE A 389 14.46 26.04 1.27
C PHE A 389 12.97 25.92 1.59
N LEU A 390 12.59 25.92 2.88
CA LEU A 390 11.20 25.83 3.32
C LEU A 390 10.37 27.05 2.90
N ASN A 391 10.97 28.25 2.96
CA ASN A 391 10.33 29.48 2.51
C ASN A 391 10.08 29.47 1.00
N ASN A 392 11.01 28.98 0.21
CA ASN A 392 10.86 28.79 -1.24
C ASN A 392 9.68 27.86 -1.59
N ILE A 393 9.53 26.76 -0.88
CA ILE A 393 8.36 25.87 -1.03
C ILE A 393 7.06 26.61 -0.67
N LYS A 394 7.08 27.39 0.41
CA LYS A 394 5.91 28.16 0.83
C LYS A 394 5.51 29.20 -0.21
N GLU A 395 6.46 29.93 -0.74
CA GLU A 395 6.22 30.96 -1.76
C GLU A 395 5.75 30.34 -3.08
N ASN A 396 6.37 29.26 -3.53
CA ASN A 396 6.06 28.63 -4.82
C ASN A 396 4.79 27.78 -4.78
N CYS A 397 4.56 27.06 -3.70
CA CYS A 397 3.47 26.06 -3.61
C CYS A 397 2.31 26.51 -2.71
N GLY A 398 2.46 27.63 -1.99
CA GLY A 398 1.47 28.06 -0.99
C GLY A 398 1.37 27.08 0.21
N VAL A 399 2.42 26.26 0.47
CA VAL A 399 2.41 25.23 1.50
C VAL A 399 3.50 25.49 2.54
N ASP A 400 3.09 25.75 3.77
CA ASP A 400 3.98 25.94 4.91
C ASP A 400 4.31 24.61 5.58
N LEU A 401 5.43 23.98 5.21
CA LEU A 401 5.88 22.71 5.73
C LEU A 401 6.23 22.76 7.22
N THR A 402 6.62 23.94 7.76
CA THR A 402 6.91 24.08 9.19
C THR A 402 5.65 23.89 10.04
N GLN A 403 4.50 24.33 9.54
CA GLN A 403 3.20 24.12 10.18
C GLN A 403 2.75 22.65 10.10
N LEU A 404 3.20 21.89 9.11
CA LEU A 404 2.96 20.45 9.04
C LEU A 404 3.79 19.71 10.10
N ALA A 405 5.09 20.00 10.21
CA ALA A 405 5.98 19.37 11.18
C ALA A 405 5.47 19.55 12.61
N GLN A 406 5.10 20.77 13.00
CA GLN A 406 4.53 21.06 14.33
C GLN A 406 3.26 20.26 14.65
N LYS A 407 2.42 19.98 13.64
CA LYS A 407 1.22 19.18 13.81
C LYS A 407 1.50 17.70 14.07
N PHE A 408 2.59 17.17 13.55
CA PHE A 408 2.98 15.77 13.77
C PHE A 408 3.74 15.57 15.07
N ASP A 409 4.43 16.59 15.61
CA ASP A 409 5.09 16.54 16.92
C ASP A 409 4.07 16.53 18.09
N ASP A 410 2.87 17.07 17.88
CA ASP A 410 1.78 17.06 18.86
C ASP A 410 1.03 15.71 18.95
N TYR A 411 1.38 14.71 18.13
CA TYR A 411 0.79 13.37 18.08
C TYR A 411 1.78 12.29 18.48
#